data_ae7b467ceb834935cf2e32375c33b642
#
_entry.id   ae7b467ceb834935cf2e32375c33b642
#
_cell.length_a   1.000
_cell.length_b   1.000
_cell.length_c   1.000
_cell.angle_alpha   90.00
_cell.angle_beta   90.00
_cell.angle_gamma   90.00
#
_symmetry.space_group_name_H-M   'P 1'
#
loop_
_entity.id
_entity.type
_entity.pdbx_description
1 polymer ?
#
loop_
_entity_poly.entity_id
_entity_poly.type
_entity_poly.pdbx_seq_one_letter_code
_entity_poly.pdbx_strand_id
1 'polypeptide(L)'
;KWFGARSAEEVIGKTDFDFFSREHALAAFEDEQRIVETGQALPGYEEKETWPDGHETWVSTTKLPLRDPAGRIIGTFGLSRDISDRRRAEAQLAHYAEELRHRNEELEEDLEMARELQSALMPRHYPCFPPAATSAESALHFSHFFNPSKAVSGDFFDILPLSDTTAGIFICDVMGHGMRAALVAALVRALVEELKGIADAPGEFLAQLNAKLTSILKQAEMPIFASAAYVIADTAKNQLRYANAGHPAPLCIHHEANAARALPLDRCQRGPVLGMFSGAQYGASQRDLSIHDMVLLFTDGLFEVEGAGGELYDQHSLMRAVNGRVNLGAGDLCREVLTEIQQFSANKQFSDDVCLVAVEVERLAS
;
A
#
# COMPACT_ATOMS: atom_id res chain seq x y z
N LYS A 1 24.82 46.68 -24.22
CA LYS A 1 25.43 45.68 -23.32
C LYS A 1 25.35 44.25 -23.89
N TRP A 2 24.29 43.87 -24.58
CA TRP A 2 24.09 42.53 -25.15
C TRP A 2 25.14 42.21 -26.23
N PHE A 3 25.39 43.15 -27.14
CA PHE A 3 26.38 43.00 -28.21
C PHE A 3 27.81 43.35 -27.78
N GLY A 4 28.13 43.42 -26.49
CA GLY A 4 29.42 43.89 -26.00
C GLY A 4 29.71 45.40 -26.21
N ALA A 5 28.74 46.14 -26.83
CA ALA A 5 28.88 47.57 -27.06
C ALA A 5 28.74 48.38 -25.76
N ARG A 6 29.54 49.43 -25.61
CA ARG A 6 29.55 50.31 -24.44
C ARG A 6 28.48 51.39 -24.50
N SER A 7 28.08 51.79 -25.71
CA SER A 7 27.04 52.80 -25.95
C SER A 7 26.23 52.48 -27.23
N ALA A 8 25.08 53.14 -27.42
CA ALA A 8 24.27 53.03 -28.61
C ALA A 8 24.96 53.55 -29.88
N GLU A 9 25.82 54.53 -29.71
CA GLU A 9 26.58 55.13 -30.81
C GLU A 9 27.56 54.13 -31.44
N GLU A 10 28.06 53.16 -30.72
CA GLU A 10 28.99 52.14 -31.22
C GLU A 10 28.29 51.14 -32.17
N VAL A 11 26.98 51.04 -32.14
CA VAL A 11 26.20 50.10 -32.99
C VAL A 11 25.54 50.80 -34.19
N ILE A 12 25.53 52.13 -34.24
CA ILE A 12 25.01 52.88 -35.37
C ILE A 12 25.84 52.61 -36.63
N GLY A 13 25.15 52.18 -37.71
CA GLY A 13 25.76 51.85 -39.00
C GLY A 13 26.33 50.43 -39.07
N LYS A 14 26.15 49.61 -38.02
CA LYS A 14 26.47 48.19 -38.02
C LYS A 14 25.24 47.35 -38.33
N THR A 15 25.47 46.09 -38.67
CA THR A 15 24.46 45.10 -38.98
C THR A 15 24.68 43.81 -38.16
N ASP A 16 23.78 42.89 -38.22
CA ASP A 16 23.90 41.58 -37.55
C ASP A 16 25.18 40.83 -37.97
N PHE A 17 25.67 41.06 -39.18
CA PHE A 17 26.93 40.50 -39.69
C PHE A 17 28.16 40.95 -38.90
N ASP A 18 28.06 42.04 -38.14
CA ASP A 18 29.16 42.58 -37.30
C ASP A 18 29.17 41.93 -35.88
N PHE A 19 28.05 41.25 -35.48
CA PHE A 19 27.86 40.77 -34.11
C PHE A 19 27.66 39.28 -34.02
N PHE A 20 27.10 38.63 -35.05
CA PHE A 20 26.74 37.22 -35.05
C PHE A 20 27.51 36.43 -36.12
N SER A 21 27.32 35.09 -36.09
CA SER A 21 27.80 34.24 -37.18
C SER A 21 27.14 34.64 -38.50
N ARG A 22 27.82 34.39 -39.63
CA ARG A 22 27.30 34.73 -40.95
C ARG A 22 25.98 34.05 -41.26
N GLU A 23 25.82 32.81 -40.76
CA GLU A 23 24.57 32.00 -40.95
C GLU A 23 23.38 32.65 -40.24
N HIS A 24 23.58 33.03 -38.95
CA HIS A 24 22.54 33.71 -38.18
C HIS A 24 22.19 35.08 -38.75
N ALA A 25 23.21 35.88 -39.09
CA ALA A 25 23.01 37.21 -39.66
C ALA A 25 22.28 37.18 -41.02
N LEU A 26 22.52 36.15 -41.85
CA LEU A 26 21.80 35.97 -43.11
C LEU A 26 20.34 35.65 -42.86
N ALA A 27 20.02 34.72 -41.98
CA ALA A 27 18.63 34.38 -41.62
C ALA A 27 17.87 35.58 -41.05
N ALA A 28 18.52 36.33 -40.15
CA ALA A 28 17.94 37.55 -39.58
C ALA A 28 17.64 38.61 -40.64
N PHE A 29 18.54 38.80 -41.61
CA PHE A 29 18.37 39.71 -42.70
C PHE A 29 17.22 39.30 -43.65
N GLU A 30 17.11 38.03 -43.99
CA GLU A 30 16.00 37.50 -44.82
C GLU A 30 14.64 37.73 -44.14
N ASP A 31 14.54 37.51 -42.84
CA ASP A 31 13.33 37.78 -42.06
C ASP A 31 12.98 39.27 -42.06
N GLU A 32 13.96 40.17 -41.94
CA GLU A 32 13.73 41.62 -41.97
C GLU A 32 13.27 42.07 -43.36
N GLN A 33 13.87 41.55 -44.42
CA GLN A 33 13.43 41.85 -45.80
C GLN A 33 11.96 41.42 -46.01
N ARG A 34 11.62 40.23 -45.56
CA ARG A 34 10.23 39.73 -45.64
C ARG A 34 9.26 40.62 -44.88
N ILE A 35 9.62 41.13 -43.68
CA ILE A 35 8.80 42.08 -42.92
C ILE A 35 8.61 43.39 -43.67
N VAL A 36 9.67 43.92 -44.29
CA VAL A 36 9.61 45.17 -45.08
C VAL A 36 8.72 44.99 -46.27
N GLU A 37 8.82 43.87 -47.01
CA GLU A 37 8.03 43.58 -48.21
C GLU A 37 6.57 43.32 -47.90
N THR A 38 6.28 42.52 -46.88
CA THR A 38 4.90 42.06 -46.57
C THR A 38 4.18 42.94 -45.59
N GLY A 39 4.89 43.67 -44.75
CA GLY A 39 4.34 44.42 -43.63
C GLY A 39 3.85 43.55 -42.47
N GLN A 40 4.11 42.23 -42.51
CA GLN A 40 3.70 41.29 -41.48
C GLN A 40 4.75 41.17 -40.41
N ALA A 41 4.31 41.16 -39.15
CA ALA A 41 5.15 40.93 -37.98
C ALA A 41 5.57 39.47 -37.89
N LEU A 42 6.73 39.21 -37.35
CA LEU A 42 7.18 37.89 -36.88
C LEU A 42 6.99 37.84 -35.35
N PRO A 43 5.90 37.25 -34.84
CA PRO A 43 5.68 37.18 -33.38
C PRO A 43 6.52 36.07 -32.76
N GLY A 44 7.10 36.38 -31.64
CA GLY A 44 7.83 35.55 -30.68
C GLY A 44 8.21 34.13 -31.09
N TYR A 45 9.22 33.96 -31.92
CA TYR A 45 9.80 32.65 -32.21
C TYR A 45 11.09 32.44 -31.43
N GLU A 46 11.34 31.19 -31.10
CA GLU A 46 12.55 30.83 -30.38
C GLU A 46 13.65 30.44 -31.35
N GLU A 47 14.76 31.10 -31.25
CA GLU A 47 15.91 30.85 -32.10
C GLU A 47 17.20 30.72 -31.28
N LYS A 48 18.20 30.11 -31.91
CA LYS A 48 19.51 29.92 -31.34
C LYS A 48 20.46 30.93 -31.98
N GLU A 49 20.96 31.84 -31.17
CA GLU A 49 22.01 32.78 -31.58
C GLU A 49 23.38 32.14 -31.39
N THR A 50 24.20 32.12 -32.45
CA THR A 50 25.60 31.68 -32.38
C THR A 50 26.50 32.86 -32.53
N TRP A 51 27.29 33.11 -31.50
CA TRP A 51 28.20 34.22 -31.38
C TRP A 51 29.54 33.92 -32.09
N PRO A 52 30.35 34.94 -32.46
CA PRO A 52 31.63 34.75 -33.17
C PRO A 52 32.67 33.91 -32.41
N ASP A 53 32.60 33.89 -31.07
CA ASP A 53 33.46 33.07 -30.21
C ASP A 53 32.94 31.61 -30.04
N GLY A 54 31.81 31.27 -30.69
CA GLY A 54 31.23 29.95 -30.72
C GLY A 54 30.29 29.65 -29.55
N HIS A 55 30.07 30.59 -28.60
CA HIS A 55 29.07 30.37 -27.60
C HIS A 55 27.65 30.53 -28.17
N GLU A 56 26.67 29.93 -27.54
CA GLU A 56 25.30 29.87 -28.02
C GLU A 56 24.34 30.37 -26.95
N THR A 57 23.37 31.17 -27.37
CA THR A 57 22.25 31.63 -26.53
C THR A 57 20.93 31.30 -27.21
N TRP A 58 19.93 31.01 -26.40
CA TRP A 58 18.55 30.87 -26.88
C TRP A 58 17.79 32.16 -26.61
N VAL A 59 17.16 32.69 -27.64
CA VAL A 59 16.36 33.91 -27.54
C VAL A 59 14.97 33.69 -28.06
N SER A 60 14.00 34.39 -27.49
CA SER A 60 12.67 34.56 -28.05
C SER A 60 12.61 35.93 -28.71
N THR A 61 12.53 35.93 -30.02
CA THR A 61 12.61 37.13 -30.83
C THR A 61 11.25 37.50 -31.44
N THR A 62 10.87 38.77 -31.32
CA THR A 62 9.71 39.34 -32.01
C THR A 62 10.23 40.47 -32.88
N LYS A 63 9.91 40.39 -34.18
CA LYS A 63 10.30 41.46 -35.13
C LYS A 63 9.03 42.12 -35.72
N LEU A 64 9.01 43.43 -35.78
CA LEU A 64 7.87 44.24 -36.19
C LEU A 64 8.30 45.24 -37.25
N PRO A 65 7.44 45.63 -38.22
CA PRO A 65 7.72 46.74 -39.15
C PRO A 65 7.68 48.09 -38.41
N LEU A 66 8.73 48.88 -38.56
CA LEU A 66 8.77 50.25 -38.10
C LEU A 66 8.14 51.16 -39.14
N ARG A 67 7.10 51.92 -38.77
CA ARG A 67 6.36 52.79 -39.67
C ARG A 67 6.53 54.27 -39.33
N ASP A 68 6.55 55.08 -40.35
CA ASP A 68 6.50 56.55 -40.20
C ASP A 68 5.06 57.02 -39.84
N PRO A 69 4.82 58.29 -39.49
CA PRO A 69 3.50 58.85 -39.25
C PRO A 69 2.54 58.75 -40.42
N ALA A 70 3.04 58.54 -41.63
CA ALA A 70 2.25 58.36 -42.85
C ALA A 70 1.91 56.88 -43.12
N GLY A 71 2.32 55.96 -42.23
CA GLY A 71 2.08 54.53 -42.32
C GLY A 71 3.07 53.75 -43.20
N ARG A 72 4.07 54.39 -43.80
CA ARG A 72 5.07 53.74 -44.67
C ARG A 72 6.09 53.02 -43.83
N ILE A 73 6.50 51.84 -44.26
CA ILE A 73 7.52 51.04 -43.55
C ILE A 73 8.87 51.71 -43.86
N ILE A 74 9.59 52.14 -42.78
CA ILE A 74 10.87 52.77 -42.83
C ILE A 74 12.00 51.90 -42.26
N GLY A 75 11.67 50.70 -41.82
CA GLY A 75 12.60 49.72 -41.27
C GLY A 75 11.88 48.66 -40.46
N THR A 76 12.65 47.92 -39.69
CA THR A 76 12.16 46.93 -38.71
C THR A 76 12.66 47.32 -37.32
N PHE A 77 11.98 46.80 -36.30
CA PHE A 77 12.53 46.76 -34.96
C PHE A 77 12.24 45.40 -34.31
N GLY A 78 13.15 44.89 -33.50
CA GLY A 78 13.02 43.63 -32.85
C GLY A 78 13.23 43.75 -31.36
N LEU A 79 12.64 42.82 -30.63
CA LEU A 79 12.87 42.59 -29.22
C LEU A 79 13.23 41.11 -29.02
N SER A 80 14.45 40.86 -28.58
CA SER A 80 14.94 39.53 -28.22
C SER A 80 15.04 39.41 -26.70
N ARG A 81 14.50 38.31 -26.17
CA ARG A 81 14.59 37.98 -24.76
C ARG A 81 15.39 36.68 -24.60
N ASP A 82 16.46 36.72 -23.81
CA ASP A 82 17.21 35.53 -23.46
C ASP A 82 16.33 34.52 -22.70
N ILE A 83 16.24 33.32 -23.23
CA ILE A 83 15.49 32.19 -22.67
C ILE A 83 16.40 31.00 -22.37
N SER A 84 17.72 31.18 -22.40
CA SER A 84 18.70 30.10 -22.20
C SER A 84 18.54 29.44 -20.84
N ASP A 85 18.29 30.23 -19.78
CA ASP A 85 18.05 29.70 -18.42
C ASP A 85 16.73 28.91 -18.36
N ARG A 86 15.67 29.40 -18.99
CA ARG A 86 14.39 28.70 -19.09
C ARG A 86 14.55 27.36 -19.80
N ARG A 87 15.22 27.35 -20.97
CA ARG A 87 15.49 26.12 -21.73
C ARG A 87 16.31 25.09 -20.95
N ARG A 88 17.32 25.57 -20.21
CA ARG A 88 18.11 24.68 -19.31
C ARG A 88 17.26 24.07 -18.21
N ALA A 89 16.44 24.89 -17.56
CA ALA A 89 15.54 24.41 -16.51
C ALA A 89 14.50 23.41 -17.04
N GLU A 90 13.90 23.67 -18.21
CA GLU A 90 12.96 22.76 -18.87
C GLU A 90 13.61 21.42 -19.22
N ALA A 91 14.84 21.44 -19.75
CA ALA A 91 15.59 20.21 -20.07
C ALA A 91 15.94 19.40 -18.82
N GLN A 92 16.32 20.08 -17.71
CA GLN A 92 16.58 19.42 -16.44
C GLN A 92 15.31 18.80 -15.84
N LEU A 93 14.19 19.52 -15.89
CA LEU A 93 12.90 18.99 -15.42
C LEU A 93 12.48 17.76 -16.22
N ALA A 94 12.62 17.79 -17.55
CA ALA A 94 12.33 16.66 -18.40
C ALA A 94 13.22 15.43 -18.07
N HIS A 95 14.50 15.66 -17.82
CA HIS A 95 15.43 14.62 -17.41
C HIS A 95 15.06 14.00 -16.06
N TYR A 96 14.78 14.83 -15.04
CA TYR A 96 14.34 14.33 -13.74
C TYR A 96 12.99 13.61 -13.77
N ALA A 97 12.06 14.10 -14.58
CA ALA A 97 10.77 13.44 -14.76
C ALA A 97 10.94 12.03 -15.33
N GLU A 98 11.82 11.86 -16.31
CA GLU A 98 12.11 10.55 -16.91
C GLU A 98 12.83 9.62 -15.93
N GLU A 99 13.81 10.13 -15.17
CA GLU A 99 14.49 9.36 -14.13
C GLU A 99 13.52 8.89 -13.03
N LEU A 100 12.62 9.77 -12.57
CA LEU A 100 11.60 9.43 -11.59
C LEU A 100 10.61 8.40 -12.14
N ARG A 101 10.21 8.51 -13.40
CA ARG A 101 9.33 7.54 -14.05
C ARG A 101 9.98 6.15 -14.05
N HIS A 102 11.23 6.05 -14.46
CA HIS A 102 11.95 4.78 -14.49
C HIS A 102 12.08 4.14 -13.09
N ARG A 103 12.46 4.95 -12.09
CA ARG A 103 12.53 4.47 -10.70
C ARG A 103 11.19 4.02 -10.14
N ASN A 104 10.10 4.70 -10.50
CA ASN A 104 8.76 4.27 -10.08
C ASN A 104 8.37 2.92 -10.71
N GLU A 105 8.69 2.71 -12.00
CA GLU A 105 8.45 1.44 -12.69
C GLU A 105 9.22 0.28 -11.99
N GLU A 106 10.50 0.47 -11.67
CA GLU A 106 11.30 -0.52 -10.93
C GLU A 106 10.70 -0.83 -9.55
N LEU A 107 10.25 0.20 -8.81
CA LEU A 107 9.63 0.02 -7.50
C LEU A 107 8.28 -0.70 -7.59
N GLU A 108 7.49 -0.44 -8.63
CA GLU A 108 6.21 -1.14 -8.86
C GLU A 108 6.44 -2.62 -9.18
N GLU A 109 7.46 -2.96 -9.98
CA GLU A 109 7.85 -4.36 -10.26
C GLU A 109 8.31 -5.08 -8.98
N ASP A 110 9.15 -4.46 -8.15
CA ASP A 110 9.59 -5.02 -6.87
C ASP A 110 8.42 -5.26 -5.90
N LEU A 111 7.48 -4.33 -5.84
CA LEU A 111 6.27 -4.45 -5.00
C LEU A 111 5.34 -5.56 -5.49
N GLU A 112 5.17 -5.73 -6.81
CA GLU A 112 4.35 -6.81 -7.35
C GLU A 112 4.98 -8.19 -7.06
N MET A 113 6.30 -8.32 -7.19
CA MET A 113 7.02 -9.54 -6.80
C MET A 113 6.83 -9.83 -5.30
N ALA A 114 6.94 -8.83 -4.44
CA ALA A 114 6.73 -9.00 -3.00
C ALA A 114 5.28 -9.44 -2.69
N ARG A 115 4.29 -8.90 -3.40
CA ARG A 115 2.88 -9.30 -3.31
C ARG A 115 2.67 -10.75 -3.72
N GLU A 116 3.26 -11.18 -4.82
CA GLU A 116 3.19 -12.57 -5.28
C GLU A 116 3.79 -13.53 -4.23
N LEU A 117 4.95 -13.19 -3.67
CA LEU A 117 5.58 -13.97 -2.60
C LEU A 117 4.70 -14.02 -1.35
N GLN A 118 4.13 -12.90 -0.91
CA GLN A 118 3.23 -12.87 0.24
C GLN A 118 1.98 -13.71 0.00
N SER A 119 1.38 -13.62 -1.19
CA SER A 119 0.22 -14.44 -1.57
C SER A 119 0.56 -15.94 -1.58
N ALA A 120 1.78 -16.31 -1.90
CA ALA A 120 2.25 -17.70 -1.84
C ALA A 120 2.45 -18.23 -0.42
N LEU A 121 2.62 -17.33 0.57
CA LEU A 121 2.72 -17.69 1.99
C LEU A 121 1.35 -17.94 2.63
N MET A 122 0.26 -17.44 2.06
CA MET A 122 -1.09 -17.66 2.56
C MET A 122 -1.60 -19.07 2.22
N PRO A 123 -2.44 -19.68 3.06
CA PRO A 123 -3.04 -20.99 2.80
C PRO A 123 -3.88 -20.97 1.51
N ARG A 124 -3.43 -21.65 0.47
CA ARG A 124 -4.18 -21.81 -0.80
C ARG A 124 -5.25 -22.89 -0.73
N HIS A 125 -5.04 -23.88 0.13
CA HIS A 125 -5.95 -24.99 0.38
C HIS A 125 -6.05 -25.23 1.88
N TYR A 126 -7.22 -25.54 2.34
CA TYR A 126 -7.44 -25.89 3.74
C TYR A 126 -7.18 -27.36 3.98
N PRO A 127 -6.57 -27.73 5.11
CA PRO A 127 -6.48 -29.12 5.51
C PRO A 127 -7.87 -29.68 5.80
N CYS A 128 -8.09 -30.95 5.47
CA CYS A 128 -9.27 -31.69 5.87
C CYS A 128 -9.04 -32.41 7.21
N PHE A 129 -10.09 -32.56 7.99
CA PHE A 129 -10.07 -33.23 9.29
C PHE A 129 -11.13 -34.35 9.30
N PRO A 130 -10.74 -35.65 9.27
CA PRO A 130 -9.34 -36.13 9.16
C PRO A 130 -8.76 -35.89 7.76
N PRO A 131 -7.42 -35.98 7.58
CA PRO A 131 -6.75 -35.70 6.31
C PRO A 131 -7.23 -36.55 5.11
N ALA A 132 -7.78 -37.74 5.38
CA ALA A 132 -8.33 -38.63 4.36
C ALA A 132 -9.74 -38.22 3.88
N ALA A 133 -10.40 -37.28 4.56
CA ALA A 133 -11.73 -36.81 4.19
C ALA A 133 -11.66 -35.90 2.94
N THR A 134 -12.74 -35.84 2.19
CA THR A 134 -12.95 -34.79 1.19
C THR A 134 -13.27 -33.45 1.87
N SER A 135 -13.16 -32.33 1.16
CA SER A 135 -13.52 -31.01 1.71
C SER A 135 -14.96 -30.96 2.26
N ALA A 136 -15.93 -31.66 1.59
CA ALA A 136 -17.32 -31.76 2.03
C ALA A 136 -17.51 -32.68 3.24
N GLU A 137 -16.55 -33.56 3.51
CA GLU A 137 -16.59 -34.51 4.64
C GLU A 137 -15.72 -34.11 5.79
N SER A 138 -15.00 -32.99 5.70
CA SER A 138 -14.16 -32.47 6.77
C SER A 138 -14.99 -32.09 8.00
N ALA A 139 -14.45 -32.36 9.21
CA ALA A 139 -15.12 -31.99 10.46
C ALA A 139 -15.03 -30.47 10.73
N LEU A 140 -14.06 -29.80 10.11
CA LEU A 140 -13.87 -28.36 10.19
C LEU A 140 -13.90 -27.76 8.79
N HIS A 141 -14.71 -26.74 8.60
CA HIS A 141 -14.74 -25.94 7.38
C HIS A 141 -14.15 -24.56 7.63
N PHE A 142 -13.36 -24.10 6.68
CA PHE A 142 -12.67 -22.81 6.77
C PHE A 142 -13.13 -21.89 5.65
N SER A 143 -13.24 -20.63 5.98
CA SER A 143 -13.41 -19.53 5.02
C SER A 143 -12.50 -18.37 5.42
N HIS A 144 -11.96 -17.64 4.45
CA HIS A 144 -11.21 -16.44 4.75
C HIS A 144 -11.48 -15.33 3.75
N PHE A 145 -11.18 -14.13 4.18
CA PHE A 145 -11.03 -12.96 3.33
C PHE A 145 -9.73 -12.26 3.71
N PHE A 146 -8.94 -11.94 2.71
CA PHE A 146 -7.70 -11.22 2.87
C PHE A 146 -7.61 -10.11 1.83
N ASN A 147 -7.46 -8.87 2.28
CA ASN A 147 -7.39 -7.71 1.40
C ASN A 147 -6.33 -6.73 1.92
N PRO A 148 -5.15 -6.71 1.30
CA PRO A 148 -4.14 -5.71 1.60
C PRO A 148 -4.64 -4.31 1.22
N SER A 149 -4.42 -3.33 2.08
CA SER A 149 -4.72 -1.91 1.81
C SER A 149 -3.72 -1.29 0.81
N LYS A 150 -2.52 -1.87 0.72
CA LYS A 150 -1.45 -1.52 -0.21
C LYS A 150 -0.98 -2.75 -0.99
N ALA A 151 0.15 -2.63 -1.68
CA ALA A 151 0.72 -3.74 -2.45
C ALA A 151 0.98 -4.98 -1.57
N VAL A 152 1.45 -4.79 -0.34
CA VAL A 152 1.73 -5.84 0.65
C VAL A 152 1.17 -5.46 2.01
N SER A 153 0.85 -6.47 2.85
CA SER A 153 0.14 -6.35 4.13
C SER A 153 1.01 -6.76 5.32
N GLY A 154 0.69 -6.17 6.49
CA GLY A 154 1.17 -6.64 7.80
C GLY A 154 0.37 -7.82 8.34
N ASP A 155 -0.84 -8.03 7.84
CA ASP A 155 -1.71 -9.10 8.25
C ASP A 155 -1.25 -10.46 7.74
N PHE A 156 -1.43 -11.47 8.56
CA PHE A 156 -1.11 -12.85 8.22
C PHE A 156 -2.01 -13.81 9.01
N PHE A 157 -2.40 -14.92 8.39
CA PHE A 157 -3.04 -16.04 9.08
C PHE A 157 -2.49 -17.38 8.60
N ASP A 158 -2.62 -18.40 9.43
CA ASP A 158 -2.28 -19.77 9.06
C ASP A 158 -3.23 -20.78 9.74
N ILE A 159 -3.38 -21.95 9.11
CA ILE A 159 -4.13 -23.08 9.63
C ILE A 159 -3.18 -24.26 9.78
N LEU A 160 -2.94 -24.63 11.02
CA LEU A 160 -1.98 -25.66 11.43
C LEU A 160 -2.70 -26.99 11.69
N PRO A 161 -2.53 -28.02 10.86
CA PRO A 161 -3.00 -29.35 11.23
C PRO A 161 -2.11 -29.90 12.36
N LEU A 162 -2.67 -30.03 13.56
CA LEU A 162 -1.98 -30.53 14.75
C LEU A 162 -2.17 -32.04 14.93
N SER A 163 -3.32 -32.56 14.50
CA SER A 163 -3.64 -33.99 14.44
C SER A 163 -4.75 -34.24 13.44
N ASP A 164 -5.21 -35.47 13.29
CA ASP A 164 -6.34 -35.84 12.44
C ASP A 164 -7.67 -35.18 12.85
N THR A 165 -7.75 -34.68 14.09
CA THR A 165 -8.98 -34.10 14.67
C THR A 165 -8.78 -32.71 15.24
N THR A 166 -7.57 -32.15 15.15
CA THR A 166 -7.22 -30.89 15.83
C THR A 166 -6.59 -29.91 14.85
N ALA A 167 -7.16 -28.73 14.74
CA ALA A 167 -6.66 -27.60 13.95
C ALA A 167 -6.22 -26.44 14.87
N GLY A 168 -5.05 -25.86 14.60
CA GLY A 168 -4.65 -24.56 15.12
C GLY A 168 -4.93 -23.46 14.09
N ILE A 169 -5.56 -22.38 14.49
CA ILE A 169 -5.85 -21.20 13.66
C ILE A 169 -5.10 -20.02 14.25
N PHE A 170 -4.13 -19.53 13.51
CA PHE A 170 -3.29 -18.38 13.89
C PHE A 170 -3.62 -17.18 13.04
N ILE A 171 -3.76 -16.01 13.67
CA ILE A 171 -3.87 -14.72 12.99
C ILE A 171 -2.96 -13.73 13.67
N CYS A 172 -2.32 -12.87 12.92
CA CYS A 172 -1.57 -11.73 13.45
C CYS A 172 -1.70 -10.50 12.54
N ASP A 173 -1.47 -9.36 13.16
CA ASP A 173 -1.35 -8.06 12.53
C ASP A 173 -0.08 -7.39 13.04
N VAL A 174 0.80 -7.00 12.11
CA VAL A 174 2.08 -6.35 12.37
C VAL A 174 1.91 -4.84 12.30
N MET A 175 2.29 -4.15 13.35
CA MET A 175 2.25 -2.69 13.45
C MET A 175 2.74 -1.99 12.17
N GLY A 176 1.87 -1.14 11.60
CA GLY A 176 2.15 -0.37 10.40
C GLY A 176 1.81 -1.13 9.13
N HIS A 177 2.17 -0.60 7.98
CA HIS A 177 1.80 -1.11 6.68
C HIS A 177 2.97 -1.11 5.68
N GLY A 178 2.82 -1.84 4.60
CA GLY A 178 3.78 -1.90 3.50
C GLY A 178 4.95 -2.85 3.79
N MET A 179 6.07 -2.66 3.07
CA MET A 179 7.17 -3.62 2.98
C MET A 179 7.75 -4.05 4.33
N ARG A 180 7.88 -3.11 5.29
CA ARG A 180 8.44 -3.44 6.62
C ARG A 180 7.54 -4.38 7.41
N ALA A 181 6.24 -4.10 7.43
CA ALA A 181 5.24 -4.95 8.09
C ALA A 181 5.17 -6.32 7.41
N ALA A 182 5.15 -6.37 6.08
CA ALA A 182 5.13 -7.60 5.30
C ALA A 182 6.36 -8.50 5.54
N LEU A 183 7.56 -7.93 5.68
CA LEU A 183 8.77 -8.69 6.02
C LEU A 183 8.69 -9.28 7.43
N VAL A 184 8.15 -8.54 8.40
CA VAL A 184 7.94 -9.08 9.76
C VAL A 184 6.83 -10.14 9.76
N ALA A 185 5.75 -9.97 8.98
CA ALA A 185 4.72 -11.01 8.81
C ALA A 185 5.30 -12.30 8.23
N ALA A 186 6.17 -12.21 7.21
CA ALA A 186 6.88 -13.36 6.66
C ALA A 186 7.82 -14.03 7.69
N LEU A 187 8.50 -13.24 8.53
CA LEU A 187 9.30 -13.75 9.64
C LEU A 187 8.42 -14.47 10.66
N VAL A 188 7.30 -13.89 11.07
CA VAL A 188 6.33 -14.54 11.97
C VAL A 188 5.86 -15.85 11.37
N ARG A 189 5.54 -15.90 10.08
CA ARG A 189 5.17 -17.14 9.37
C ARG A 189 6.22 -18.23 9.50
N ALA A 190 7.50 -17.88 9.29
CA ALA A 190 8.59 -18.82 9.40
C ALA A 190 8.74 -19.37 10.85
N LEU A 191 8.59 -18.48 11.83
CA LEU A 191 8.63 -18.87 13.25
C LEU A 191 7.44 -19.74 13.65
N VAL A 192 6.23 -19.49 13.13
CA VAL A 192 5.04 -20.33 13.32
C VAL A 192 5.30 -21.74 12.80
N GLU A 193 5.88 -21.88 11.62
CA GLU A 193 6.23 -23.20 11.05
C GLU A 193 7.28 -23.93 11.89
N GLU A 194 8.32 -23.21 12.35
CA GLU A 194 9.36 -23.79 13.23
C GLU A 194 8.79 -24.30 14.57
N LEU A 195 7.76 -23.62 15.09
CA LEU A 195 7.19 -23.91 16.41
C LEU A 195 6.00 -24.89 16.37
N LYS A 196 5.68 -25.47 15.21
CA LYS A 196 4.57 -26.44 15.08
C LYS A 196 4.61 -27.57 16.10
N GLY A 197 5.79 -28.03 16.49
CA GLY A 197 5.95 -29.11 17.46
C GLY A 197 5.39 -28.83 18.86
N ILE A 198 5.17 -27.56 19.22
CA ILE A 198 4.60 -27.13 20.50
C ILE A 198 3.25 -26.42 20.36
N ALA A 199 2.72 -26.39 19.15
CA ALA A 199 1.54 -25.61 18.81
C ALA A 199 0.24 -26.13 19.47
N ASP A 200 0.24 -27.31 20.09
CA ASP A 200 -0.91 -27.84 20.87
C ASP A 200 -1.12 -27.11 22.22
N ALA A 201 -0.15 -26.32 22.69
CA ALA A 201 -0.23 -25.50 23.90
C ALA A 201 -0.27 -24.01 23.53
N PRO A 202 -1.44 -23.34 23.39
CA PRO A 202 -1.54 -22.04 22.78
C PRO A 202 -0.79 -20.93 23.53
N GLY A 203 -0.76 -20.96 24.85
CA GLY A 203 -0.01 -20.00 25.66
C GLY A 203 1.50 -20.14 25.51
N GLU A 204 2.01 -21.39 25.56
CA GLU A 204 3.44 -21.70 25.37
C GLU A 204 3.89 -21.35 23.94
N PHE A 205 3.07 -21.70 22.95
CA PHE A 205 3.33 -21.35 21.54
C PHE A 205 3.54 -19.85 21.36
N LEU A 206 2.62 -19.00 21.86
CA LEU A 206 2.76 -17.55 21.78
C LEU A 206 3.98 -17.04 22.59
N ALA A 207 4.29 -17.64 23.73
CA ALA A 207 5.45 -17.26 24.54
C ALA A 207 6.78 -17.54 23.80
N GLN A 208 6.92 -18.68 23.17
CA GLN A 208 8.11 -19.04 22.40
C GLN A 208 8.21 -18.20 21.10
N LEU A 209 7.08 -17.98 20.42
CA LEU A 209 7.01 -17.10 19.26
C LEU A 209 7.46 -15.68 19.61
N ASN A 210 6.95 -15.13 20.72
CA ASN A 210 7.37 -13.83 21.24
C ASN A 210 8.87 -13.78 21.58
N ALA A 211 9.40 -14.80 22.23
CA ALA A 211 10.81 -14.82 22.62
C ALA A 211 11.74 -14.77 21.40
N LYS A 212 11.44 -15.58 20.36
CA LYS A 212 12.20 -15.61 19.11
C LYS A 212 12.06 -14.28 18.33
N LEU A 213 10.84 -13.81 18.15
CA LEU A 213 10.56 -12.55 17.43
C LEU A 213 11.25 -11.38 18.13
N THR A 214 11.11 -11.24 19.45
CA THR A 214 11.76 -10.17 20.23
C THR A 214 13.28 -10.20 20.09
N SER A 215 13.89 -11.39 20.08
CA SER A 215 15.33 -11.54 19.92
C SER A 215 15.80 -11.00 18.56
N ILE A 216 15.09 -11.35 17.49
CA ILE A 216 15.41 -10.93 16.12
C ILE A 216 15.20 -9.42 15.95
N LEU A 217 14.05 -8.89 16.38
CA LEU A 217 13.72 -7.47 16.24
C LEU A 217 14.68 -6.57 17.02
N LYS A 218 15.14 -7.02 18.21
CA LYS A 218 16.18 -6.31 18.98
C LYS A 218 17.53 -6.26 18.26
N GLN A 219 17.95 -7.34 17.62
CA GLN A 219 19.20 -7.37 16.85
C GLN A 219 19.13 -6.43 15.64
N ALA A 220 17.96 -6.27 15.06
CA ALA A 220 17.71 -5.39 13.91
C ALA A 220 17.43 -3.93 14.32
N GLU A 221 17.39 -3.62 15.61
CA GLU A 221 17.02 -2.30 16.16
C GLU A 221 15.67 -1.78 15.62
N MET A 222 14.73 -2.71 15.37
CA MET A 222 13.42 -2.38 14.79
C MET A 222 12.36 -2.29 15.90
N PRO A 223 11.79 -1.11 16.17
CA PRO A 223 10.70 -0.92 17.13
C PRO A 223 9.35 -1.34 16.52
N ILE A 224 9.23 -2.60 16.12
CA ILE A 224 8.03 -3.18 15.52
C ILE A 224 7.50 -4.26 16.44
N PHE A 225 6.18 -4.36 16.54
CA PHE A 225 5.47 -5.40 17.27
C PHE A 225 4.29 -5.93 16.46
N ALA A 226 3.76 -7.06 16.87
CA ALA A 226 2.60 -7.66 16.24
C ALA A 226 1.54 -8.05 17.26
N SER A 227 0.28 -7.81 16.98
CA SER A 227 -0.81 -8.43 17.69
C SER A 227 -1.06 -9.82 17.14
N ALA A 228 -1.47 -10.80 17.97
CA ALA A 228 -1.79 -12.15 17.50
C ALA A 228 -2.85 -12.83 18.35
N ALA A 229 -3.67 -13.66 17.70
CA ALA A 229 -4.56 -14.60 18.37
C ALA A 229 -4.31 -16.02 17.84
N TYR A 230 -4.32 -17.00 18.74
CA TYR A 230 -4.16 -18.38 18.40
C TYR A 230 -5.27 -19.22 19.03
N VAL A 231 -6.02 -19.93 18.18
CA VAL A 231 -7.17 -20.74 18.56
C VAL A 231 -6.94 -22.17 18.10
N ILE A 232 -7.26 -23.14 18.96
CA ILE A 232 -7.18 -24.57 18.66
C ILE A 232 -8.57 -25.16 18.76
N ALA A 233 -9.05 -25.74 17.66
CA ALA A 233 -10.30 -26.51 17.62
C ALA A 233 -9.97 -28.00 17.65
N ASP A 234 -10.37 -28.69 18.70
CA ASP A 234 -10.18 -30.13 18.91
C ASP A 234 -11.54 -30.82 18.87
N THR A 235 -11.84 -31.46 17.74
CA THR A 235 -13.14 -32.11 17.50
C THR A 235 -13.28 -33.47 18.23
N ALA A 236 -12.16 -34.08 18.66
CA ALA A 236 -12.21 -35.32 19.44
C ALA A 236 -12.46 -35.06 20.93
N LYS A 237 -11.94 -33.94 21.46
CA LYS A 237 -12.18 -33.53 22.84
C LYS A 237 -13.37 -32.59 22.99
N ASN A 238 -14.00 -32.19 21.87
CA ASN A 238 -15.08 -31.20 21.85
C ASN A 238 -14.69 -29.92 22.56
N GLN A 239 -13.47 -29.42 22.27
CA GLN A 239 -12.86 -28.36 23.03
C GLN A 239 -12.22 -27.30 22.13
N LEU A 240 -12.46 -26.04 22.45
CA LEU A 240 -11.78 -24.89 21.91
C LEU A 240 -10.78 -24.37 22.96
N ARG A 241 -9.50 -24.27 22.60
CA ARG A 241 -8.43 -23.69 23.43
C ARG A 241 -7.87 -22.47 22.73
N TYR A 242 -7.52 -21.42 23.45
CA TYR A 242 -7.05 -20.19 22.83
C TYR A 242 -6.17 -19.34 23.75
N ALA A 243 -5.30 -18.55 23.13
CA ALA A 243 -4.48 -17.53 23.75
C ALA A 243 -4.42 -16.28 22.85
N ASN A 244 -4.09 -15.13 23.46
CA ASN A 244 -4.13 -13.84 22.78
C ASN A 244 -2.95 -12.96 23.20
N ALA A 245 -2.33 -12.35 22.23
CA ALA A 245 -1.20 -11.41 22.34
C ALA A 245 -1.60 -10.02 21.85
N GLY A 246 -2.51 -9.35 22.56
CA GLY A 246 -2.93 -7.98 22.25
C GLY A 246 -3.81 -7.83 21.01
N HIS A 247 -4.32 -8.92 20.45
CA HIS A 247 -5.15 -8.93 19.23
C HIS A 247 -6.63 -8.72 19.56
N PRO A 248 -7.46 -8.22 18.61
CA PRO A 248 -8.91 -8.24 18.78
C PRO A 248 -9.43 -9.61 19.20
N ALA A 249 -10.35 -9.64 20.15
CA ALA A 249 -10.85 -10.90 20.68
C ALA A 249 -11.67 -11.64 19.59
N PRO A 250 -11.32 -12.90 19.27
CA PRO A 250 -12.11 -13.68 18.33
C PRO A 250 -13.57 -13.79 18.77
N LEU A 251 -14.50 -13.81 17.83
CA LEU A 251 -15.92 -14.04 18.10
C LEU A 251 -16.23 -15.52 17.98
N CYS A 252 -17.00 -16.02 18.92
CA CYS A 252 -17.59 -17.34 18.81
C CYS A 252 -19.10 -17.22 18.65
N ILE A 253 -19.61 -17.83 17.61
CA ILE A 253 -21.03 -17.97 17.31
C ILE A 253 -21.47 -19.32 17.82
N HIS A 254 -22.39 -19.31 18.77
CA HIS A 254 -23.06 -20.52 19.28
C HIS A 254 -24.32 -20.78 18.50
N HIS A 255 -24.34 -21.86 17.77
CA HIS A 255 -25.52 -22.22 16.97
C HIS A 255 -26.77 -22.41 17.86
N GLU A 256 -26.67 -23.17 18.93
CA GLU A 256 -27.82 -23.42 19.83
C GLU A 256 -28.31 -22.14 20.53
N ALA A 257 -27.39 -21.24 20.89
CA ALA A 257 -27.76 -20.00 21.55
C ALA A 257 -28.18 -18.89 20.56
N ASN A 258 -28.00 -19.12 19.27
CA ASN A 258 -28.24 -18.17 18.18
C ASN A 258 -27.63 -16.80 18.48
N ALA A 259 -26.39 -16.79 18.95
CA ALA A 259 -25.70 -15.58 19.40
C ALA A 259 -24.18 -15.65 19.20
N ALA A 260 -23.61 -14.55 18.77
CA ALA A 260 -22.16 -14.32 18.72
C ALA A 260 -21.68 -13.63 20.00
N ARG A 261 -20.56 -14.08 20.54
CA ARG A 261 -19.89 -13.47 21.69
C ARG A 261 -18.38 -13.48 21.49
N ALA A 262 -17.71 -12.46 22.03
CA ALA A 262 -16.25 -12.46 22.08
C ALA A 262 -15.76 -13.61 23.00
N LEU A 263 -14.71 -14.31 22.56
CA LEU A 263 -14.07 -15.31 23.40
C LEU A 263 -13.50 -14.65 24.67
N PRO A 264 -13.95 -15.04 25.88
CA PRO A 264 -13.56 -14.41 27.10
C PRO A 264 -12.10 -14.74 27.44
N LEU A 265 -11.32 -13.72 27.77
CA LEU A 265 -10.01 -13.87 28.38
C LEU A 265 -9.99 -13.04 29.65
N ASP A 266 -9.65 -13.64 30.77
CA ASP A 266 -9.42 -12.93 32.01
C ASP A 266 -8.26 -11.94 31.84
N ARG A 267 -8.27 -10.84 32.60
CA ARG A 267 -7.23 -9.81 32.50
C ARG A 267 -5.82 -10.36 32.70
N CYS A 268 -5.66 -11.36 33.52
CA CYS A 268 -4.38 -12.03 33.77
C CYS A 268 -3.94 -13.00 32.67
N GLN A 269 -4.83 -13.34 31.74
CA GLN A 269 -4.56 -14.25 30.61
C GLN A 269 -4.26 -13.51 29.32
N ARG A 270 -4.60 -12.22 29.24
CA ARG A 270 -4.23 -11.38 28.08
C ARG A 270 -2.76 -11.04 28.15
N GLY A 271 -1.98 -11.53 27.20
CA GLY A 271 -0.58 -11.15 27.03
C GLY A 271 -0.42 -9.84 26.26
N PRO A 272 0.74 -9.19 26.39
CA PRO A 272 1.09 -8.04 25.54
C PRO A 272 1.30 -8.47 24.09
N VAL A 273 1.35 -7.51 23.17
CA VAL A 273 1.71 -7.75 21.77
C VAL A 273 3.08 -8.44 21.64
N LEU A 274 3.25 -9.23 20.58
CA LEU A 274 4.49 -9.95 20.29
C LEU A 274 5.60 -8.99 19.90
N GLY A 275 6.84 -9.29 20.29
CA GLY A 275 8.01 -8.51 19.91
C GLY A 275 8.33 -7.34 20.84
N MET A 276 7.43 -6.96 21.76
CA MET A 276 7.61 -5.79 22.63
C MET A 276 8.37 -6.12 23.93
N PHE A 277 7.96 -7.17 24.62
CA PHE A 277 8.52 -7.52 25.94
C PHE A 277 9.15 -8.91 25.93
N SER A 278 10.45 -9.00 26.22
CA SER A 278 11.10 -10.29 26.40
C SER A 278 10.57 -10.98 27.67
N GLY A 279 10.28 -12.29 27.57
CA GLY A 279 9.77 -13.09 28.69
C GLY A 279 8.28 -12.88 28.96
N ALA A 280 7.52 -12.24 28.08
CA ALA A 280 6.07 -12.15 28.20
C ALA A 280 5.44 -13.56 28.24
N GLN A 281 4.43 -13.72 29.11
CA GLN A 281 3.67 -14.95 29.25
C GLN A 281 2.25 -14.74 28.71
N TYR A 282 1.66 -15.79 28.16
CA TYR A 282 0.32 -15.76 27.56
C TYR A 282 -0.51 -16.86 28.21
N GLY A 283 -1.56 -16.46 28.92
CA GLY A 283 -2.50 -17.41 29.51
C GLY A 283 -3.35 -18.07 28.43
N ALA A 284 -3.67 -19.34 28.63
CA ALA A 284 -4.60 -20.05 27.78
C ALA A 284 -5.97 -20.18 28.46
N SER A 285 -7.03 -20.01 27.69
CA SER A 285 -8.41 -20.30 28.09
C SER A 285 -8.97 -21.45 27.26
N GLN A 286 -10.00 -22.08 27.77
CA GLN A 286 -10.69 -23.16 27.09
C GLN A 286 -12.21 -23.07 27.26
N ARG A 287 -12.93 -23.67 26.34
CA ARG A 287 -14.39 -23.80 26.37
C ARG A 287 -14.84 -25.03 25.58
N ASP A 288 -16.06 -25.44 25.80
CA ASP A 288 -16.69 -26.51 25.01
C ASP A 288 -16.95 -26.06 23.57
N LEU A 289 -16.87 -27.01 22.66
CA LEU A 289 -17.11 -26.86 21.22
C LEU A 289 -18.29 -27.76 20.83
N SER A 290 -19.26 -27.22 20.14
CA SER A 290 -20.46 -27.92 19.65
C SER A 290 -20.50 -27.95 18.13
N ILE A 291 -21.29 -28.88 17.57
CA ILE A 291 -21.56 -28.93 16.14
C ILE A 291 -22.22 -27.62 15.71
N HIS A 292 -21.83 -27.09 14.57
CA HIS A 292 -22.23 -25.80 14.00
C HIS A 292 -21.81 -24.57 14.81
N ASP A 293 -20.98 -24.73 15.86
CA ASP A 293 -20.27 -23.55 16.41
C ASP A 293 -19.29 -23.01 15.37
N MET A 294 -19.17 -21.69 15.33
CA MET A 294 -18.24 -21.00 14.43
C MET A 294 -17.34 -20.05 15.21
N VAL A 295 -16.07 -19.95 14.83
CA VAL A 295 -15.13 -18.97 15.39
C VAL A 295 -14.65 -18.05 14.29
N LEU A 296 -14.74 -16.74 14.54
CA LEU A 296 -14.25 -15.68 13.65
C LEU A 296 -13.02 -15.02 14.28
N LEU A 297 -11.91 -15.03 13.57
CA LEU A 297 -10.69 -14.28 13.87
C LEU A 297 -10.57 -13.15 12.83
N PHE A 298 -10.19 -11.95 13.24
CA PHE A 298 -10.17 -10.80 12.35
C PHE A 298 -9.22 -9.73 12.85
N THR A 299 -8.64 -8.95 11.92
CA THR A 299 -7.81 -7.79 12.20
C THR A 299 -8.65 -6.52 12.35
N ASP A 300 -8.08 -5.46 12.88
CA ASP A 300 -8.78 -4.21 13.21
C ASP A 300 -9.26 -3.44 11.97
N GLY A 301 -8.62 -3.60 10.83
CA GLY A 301 -9.10 -3.05 9.55
C GLY A 301 -10.53 -3.43 9.17
N LEU A 302 -11.10 -4.46 9.84
CA LEU A 302 -12.50 -4.86 9.65
C LEU A 302 -13.48 -3.91 10.37
N PHE A 303 -13.05 -3.20 11.42
CA PHE A 303 -13.94 -2.35 12.25
C PHE A 303 -13.39 -0.94 12.50
N GLU A 304 -12.22 -0.59 11.99
CA GLU A 304 -11.70 0.78 11.99
C GLU A 304 -11.98 1.48 10.65
N VAL A 305 -13.26 1.48 10.24
CA VAL A 305 -13.71 2.01 8.95
C VAL A 305 -14.51 3.29 9.16
N GLU A 306 -14.15 4.36 8.44
CA GLU A 306 -14.83 5.64 8.50
C GLU A 306 -15.95 5.72 7.46
N GLY A 307 -17.15 6.08 7.91
CA GLY A 307 -18.32 6.32 7.09
C GLY A 307 -18.34 7.71 6.44
N ALA A 308 -19.24 7.91 5.50
CA ALA A 308 -19.35 9.18 4.74
C ALA A 308 -19.68 10.41 5.60
N GLY A 309 -20.25 10.21 6.80
CA GLY A 309 -20.54 11.27 7.78
C GLY A 309 -19.45 11.47 8.84
N GLY A 310 -18.33 10.74 8.76
CA GLY A 310 -17.26 10.77 9.76
C GLY A 310 -17.53 9.88 10.99
N GLU A 311 -18.58 9.04 10.95
CA GLU A 311 -18.85 8.00 11.94
C GLU A 311 -17.91 6.82 11.76
N LEU A 312 -17.56 6.15 12.87
CA LEU A 312 -16.72 4.94 12.83
C LEU A 312 -17.57 3.67 12.89
N TYR A 313 -17.24 2.71 12.03
CA TYR A 313 -17.70 1.33 12.16
C TYR A 313 -16.83 0.63 13.21
N ASP A 314 -17.31 0.63 14.43
CA ASP A 314 -16.59 0.11 15.58
C ASP A 314 -16.83 -1.39 15.82
N GLN A 315 -16.14 -1.96 16.80
CA GLN A 315 -16.27 -3.37 17.18
C GLN A 315 -17.72 -3.72 17.61
N HIS A 316 -18.50 -2.77 18.14
CA HIS A 316 -19.91 -3.00 18.47
C HIS A 316 -20.77 -3.12 17.22
N SER A 317 -20.46 -2.38 16.17
CA SER A 317 -21.12 -2.46 14.88
C SER A 317 -20.82 -3.81 14.21
N LEU A 318 -19.55 -4.26 14.24
CA LEU A 318 -19.17 -5.59 13.79
C LEU A 318 -19.93 -6.69 14.55
N MET A 319 -19.99 -6.59 15.87
CA MET A 319 -20.72 -7.55 16.71
C MET A 319 -22.22 -7.60 16.34
N ARG A 320 -22.86 -6.46 16.06
CA ARG A 320 -24.26 -6.39 15.62
C ARG A 320 -24.43 -7.03 14.25
N ALA A 321 -23.54 -6.75 13.31
CA ALA A 321 -23.57 -7.31 11.97
C ALA A 321 -23.48 -8.85 11.99
N VAL A 322 -22.55 -9.39 12.80
CA VAL A 322 -22.38 -10.83 12.99
C VAL A 322 -23.63 -11.44 13.68
N ASN A 323 -24.15 -10.82 14.75
CA ASN A 323 -25.36 -11.32 15.44
C ASN A 323 -26.60 -11.31 14.55
N GLY A 324 -26.72 -10.40 13.59
CA GLY A 324 -27.80 -10.41 12.62
C GLY A 324 -27.73 -11.55 11.58
N ARG A 325 -26.64 -12.32 11.56
CA ARG A 325 -26.31 -13.32 10.53
C ARG A 325 -25.85 -14.66 11.08
N VAL A 326 -26.08 -14.93 12.35
CA VAL A 326 -25.62 -16.16 13.05
C VAL A 326 -26.15 -17.47 12.43
N ASN A 327 -27.18 -17.39 11.61
CA ASN A 327 -27.75 -18.54 10.92
C ASN A 327 -27.12 -18.85 9.55
N LEU A 328 -26.17 -18.04 9.12
CA LEU A 328 -25.44 -18.26 7.87
C LEU A 328 -24.22 -19.14 8.12
N GLY A 329 -23.87 -19.98 7.14
CA GLY A 329 -22.61 -20.70 7.13
C GLY A 329 -21.42 -19.74 6.98
N ALA A 330 -20.22 -20.18 7.33
CA ALA A 330 -19.00 -19.35 7.44
C ALA A 330 -18.74 -18.48 6.21
N GLY A 331 -18.85 -19.03 5.00
CA GLY A 331 -18.59 -18.31 3.77
C GLY A 331 -19.58 -17.20 3.46
N ASP A 332 -20.87 -17.45 3.69
CA ASP A 332 -21.94 -16.49 3.46
C ASP A 332 -21.93 -15.38 4.52
N LEU A 333 -21.70 -15.73 5.78
CA LEU A 333 -21.55 -14.78 6.87
C LEU A 333 -20.39 -13.80 6.60
N CYS A 334 -19.21 -14.32 6.24
CA CYS A 334 -18.07 -13.48 5.90
C CYS A 334 -18.41 -12.52 4.75
N ARG A 335 -19.01 -13.01 3.67
CA ARG A 335 -19.36 -12.21 2.50
C ARG A 335 -20.35 -11.09 2.83
N GLU A 336 -21.39 -11.39 3.61
CA GLU A 336 -22.42 -10.41 3.95
C GLU A 336 -21.91 -9.34 4.94
N VAL A 337 -21.09 -9.73 5.93
CA VAL A 337 -20.45 -8.78 6.85
C VAL A 337 -19.52 -7.84 6.09
N LEU A 338 -18.68 -8.37 5.21
CA LEU A 338 -17.79 -7.56 4.38
C LEU A 338 -18.56 -6.60 3.47
N THR A 339 -19.66 -7.06 2.88
CA THR A 339 -20.53 -6.23 2.03
C THR A 339 -21.14 -5.07 2.82
N GLU A 340 -21.60 -5.30 4.06
CA GLU A 340 -22.13 -4.25 4.93
C GLU A 340 -21.06 -3.22 5.26
N ILE A 341 -19.85 -3.65 5.64
CA ILE A 341 -18.73 -2.76 5.97
C ILE A 341 -18.30 -1.92 4.76
N GLN A 342 -18.20 -2.54 3.59
CA GLN A 342 -17.88 -1.82 2.34
C GLN A 342 -18.95 -0.79 1.96
N GLN A 343 -20.24 -1.10 2.21
CA GLN A 343 -21.33 -0.15 1.98
C GLN A 343 -21.30 1.02 2.97
N PHE A 344 -20.88 0.78 4.20
CA PHE A 344 -20.72 1.81 5.23
C PHE A 344 -19.53 2.74 4.92
N SER A 345 -18.43 2.20 4.39
CA SER A 345 -17.22 2.97 4.08
C SER A 345 -17.49 4.11 3.12
N ALA A 346 -16.98 5.30 3.45
CA ALA A 346 -17.10 6.51 2.63
C ALA A 346 -16.60 6.30 1.18
N ASN A 347 -15.54 5.52 1.00
CA ASN A 347 -14.90 5.25 -0.29
C ASN A 347 -15.25 3.87 -0.88
N LYS A 348 -16.10 3.09 -0.22
CA LYS A 348 -16.41 1.69 -0.54
C LYS A 348 -15.17 0.79 -0.58
N GLN A 349 -14.12 1.18 0.13
CA GLN A 349 -12.86 0.46 0.27
C GLN A 349 -12.45 0.42 1.74
N PHE A 350 -11.61 -0.54 2.09
CA PHE A 350 -11.01 -0.59 3.41
C PHE A 350 -9.83 0.38 3.48
N SER A 351 -9.68 1.07 4.61
CA SER A 351 -8.59 2.03 4.87
C SER A 351 -7.32 1.36 5.35
N ASP A 352 -7.43 0.16 5.90
CA ASP A 352 -6.33 -0.64 6.40
C ASP A 352 -6.37 -2.07 5.84
N ASP A 353 -5.35 -2.87 6.15
CA ASP A 353 -5.30 -4.28 5.82
C ASP A 353 -6.45 -5.02 6.51
N VAL A 354 -7.08 -5.95 5.82
CA VAL A 354 -8.19 -6.74 6.35
C VAL A 354 -7.90 -8.21 6.20
N CYS A 355 -7.87 -8.89 7.33
CA CYS A 355 -7.85 -10.35 7.40
C CYS A 355 -9.02 -10.83 8.25
N LEU A 356 -9.84 -11.73 7.69
CA LEU A 356 -10.96 -12.37 8.37
C LEU A 356 -10.87 -13.88 8.12
N VAL A 357 -10.87 -14.68 9.18
CA VAL A 357 -10.84 -16.13 9.12
C VAL A 357 -12.01 -16.68 9.91
N ALA A 358 -12.79 -17.53 9.30
CA ALA A 358 -13.89 -18.27 9.93
C ALA A 358 -13.58 -19.76 9.94
N VAL A 359 -13.82 -20.42 11.07
CA VAL A 359 -13.81 -21.88 11.20
C VAL A 359 -15.16 -22.33 11.73
N GLU A 360 -15.81 -23.24 11.03
CA GLU A 360 -17.11 -23.83 11.35
C GLU A 360 -16.96 -25.31 11.67
N VAL A 361 -17.63 -25.78 12.70
CA VAL A 361 -17.59 -27.16 13.15
C VAL A 361 -18.75 -27.92 12.52
N GLU A 362 -18.45 -28.76 11.54
CA GLU A 362 -19.47 -29.60 10.86
C GLU A 362 -19.73 -30.89 11.60
N ARG A 363 -18.71 -31.45 12.23
CA ARG A 363 -18.78 -32.72 12.95
C ARG A 363 -17.81 -32.73 14.12
N LEU A 364 -18.19 -33.47 15.15
CA LEU A 364 -17.29 -33.84 16.23
C LEU A 364 -16.79 -35.26 15.94
N ALA A 365 -15.50 -35.51 16.25
CA ALA A 365 -14.96 -36.86 16.11
C ALA A 365 -15.54 -37.74 17.20
N SER A 366 -16.06 -38.91 16.81
CA SER A 366 -16.65 -39.90 17.71
C SER A 366 -15.61 -40.76 18.41
#